data_4b23b3bc1cebd9ccdb36df367a15c705
#
_entry.id   4b23b3bc1cebd9ccdb36df367a15c705
#
_cell.length_a   1.000
_cell.length_b   1.000
_cell.length_c   1.000
_cell.angle_alpha   90.00
_cell.angle_beta   90.00
_cell.angle_gamma   90.00
#
_symmetry.space_group_name_H-M   'P 1'
#
loop_
_entity.id
_entity.type
_entity.pdbx_description
1 polymer ?
#
loop_
_entity_poly.entity_id
_entity_poly.type
_entity_poly.pdbx_seq_one_letter_code
_entity_poly.pdbx_strand_id
1 'polypeptide(L)'
;MLKLDSMNTKLRSRLCLFLLILSALVTAQAQIEKVVIANTAEAHPLPHFWEHMFGSGRAILSLRESYRNDLRQTKQVTGMQYVRFHAIFHDEVGVYDEDAQGHPVFNFSYVDQIYDGLLANGVRPFVELSFMPKKLASKDALHAFWYKQNVSPPRDYAKWDAMITQFAQHLVDRYGLDEVSQWYFEVWNEPNIDFWVGEPKQATYFDLYDHTARAIKAVNAKLRVGGPSTAQAAWADVFIRHCAENKVPVDFVSSHVYGNDKAEDVFGTHEQIPRDRMVCRAVAKVHEQIKASPMPKLPLIWSEFNASYANEPDVTDAAYMGPWLADTIRQCDGLVDEMSYWTFSDVFEEQGVVKQPFYGGYGLIAEDGIPKPAFNAFQLLHWLGDERLAVSSNDVLATRRQDGSLVIAAWNLTGPGAPGAAKTIQLQFKDVQIDKVRITRVDKDHGDVHPAYQAMGSPRYPTPDQIEKLRAASRIPPGEVQAVQGSSLEIKIPGEGLVLIEVKPVS
;
A
#
# COMPACT_ATOMS: atom_id res chain seq x y z
N MET A 1 29.60 -20.00 -74.49
CA MET A 1 28.15 -19.98 -74.10
C MET A 1 28.02 -20.44 -72.67
N LEU A 2 28.45 -19.66 -71.70
CA LEU A 2 28.33 -19.95 -70.24
C LEU A 2 28.91 -18.76 -69.43
N LYS A 3 28.18 -17.63 -69.31
CA LYS A 3 28.53 -16.56 -68.35
C LYS A 3 27.41 -15.47 -68.23
N LEU A 4 26.15 -15.79 -68.42
CA LEU A 4 25.06 -14.79 -68.30
C LEU A 4 24.00 -15.11 -67.24
N ASP A 5 24.03 -16.25 -66.54
CA ASP A 5 22.98 -16.62 -65.58
C ASP A 5 23.29 -16.28 -64.11
N SER A 6 24.53 -15.86 -63.73
CA SER A 6 24.87 -15.60 -62.34
C SER A 6 24.61 -14.14 -61.86
N MET A 7 24.33 -13.22 -62.78
CA MET A 7 24.06 -11.79 -62.45
C MET A 7 22.60 -11.49 -62.08
N ASN A 8 21.64 -12.28 -62.57
CA ASN A 8 20.22 -12.04 -62.33
C ASN A 8 19.67 -12.50 -60.96
N THR A 9 20.35 -13.49 -60.39
CA THR A 9 19.93 -13.99 -59.04
C THR A 9 20.34 -13.08 -57.90
N LYS A 10 21.47 -12.39 -57.96
CA LYS A 10 21.92 -11.42 -56.94
C LYS A 10 21.15 -10.11 -56.97
N LEU A 11 20.61 -9.70 -58.11
CA LEU A 11 19.82 -8.50 -58.23
C LEU A 11 18.37 -8.74 -57.70
N ARG A 12 17.83 -9.93 -57.93
CA ARG A 12 16.47 -10.30 -57.40
C ARG A 12 16.49 -10.50 -55.90
N SER A 13 17.57 -11.07 -55.31
CA SER A 13 17.68 -11.23 -53.86
C SER A 13 17.89 -9.90 -53.12
N ARG A 14 18.55 -8.91 -53.74
CA ARG A 14 18.71 -7.58 -53.15
C ARG A 14 17.43 -6.73 -53.25
N LEU A 15 16.64 -6.89 -54.30
CA LEU A 15 15.34 -6.21 -54.46
C LEU A 15 14.27 -6.78 -53.51
N CYS A 16 14.25 -8.09 -53.28
CA CYS A 16 13.38 -8.73 -52.25
C CYS A 16 13.79 -8.38 -50.81
N LEU A 17 15.08 -8.22 -50.55
CA LEU A 17 15.54 -7.79 -49.22
C LEU A 17 15.25 -6.31 -48.96
N PHE A 18 15.25 -5.43 -49.97
CA PHE A 18 14.86 -4.03 -49.83
C PHE A 18 13.34 -3.86 -49.70
N LEU A 19 12.54 -4.70 -50.35
CA LEU A 19 11.08 -4.71 -50.18
C LEU A 19 10.63 -5.29 -48.84
N LEU A 20 11.39 -6.25 -48.26
CA LEU A 20 11.13 -6.75 -46.89
C LEU A 20 11.59 -5.79 -45.79
N ILE A 21 12.54 -4.92 -46.04
CA ILE A 21 12.95 -3.87 -45.08
C ILE A 21 12.00 -2.65 -45.15
N LEU A 22 11.38 -2.38 -46.29
CA LEU A 22 10.37 -1.30 -46.40
C LEU A 22 9.00 -1.67 -45.83
N SER A 23 8.69 -2.97 -45.65
CA SER A 23 7.43 -3.41 -45.01
C SER A 23 7.50 -3.52 -43.49
N ALA A 24 8.67 -3.30 -42.85
CA ALA A 24 8.83 -3.31 -41.41
C ALA A 24 8.77 -1.91 -40.75
N LEU A 25 8.56 -0.86 -41.54
CA LEU A 25 8.19 0.48 -41.06
C LEU A 25 6.66 0.63 -41.07
N VAL A 26 5.95 -0.34 -40.49
CA VAL A 26 4.63 -0.05 -39.93
C VAL A 26 4.91 0.81 -38.70
N THR A 27 4.85 2.10 -38.87
CA THR A 27 4.67 3.04 -37.76
C THR A 27 3.46 2.51 -36.99
N ALA A 28 3.71 1.88 -35.81
CA ALA A 28 2.64 1.66 -34.86
C ALA A 28 2.06 3.04 -34.54
N GLN A 29 1.01 3.43 -35.27
CA GLN A 29 0.25 4.60 -34.90
C GLN A 29 -0.23 4.32 -33.48
N ALA A 30 0.22 5.11 -32.51
CA ALA A 30 -0.24 4.99 -31.14
C ALA A 30 -1.77 5.02 -31.17
N GLN A 31 -2.39 3.92 -30.81
CA GLN A 31 -3.84 3.80 -30.85
C GLN A 31 -4.40 4.77 -29.82
N ILE A 32 -5.18 5.77 -30.28
CA ILE A 32 -5.85 6.71 -29.37
C ILE A 32 -6.99 5.97 -28.69
N GLU A 33 -6.89 5.86 -27.36
CA GLU A 33 -7.98 5.32 -26.55
C GLU A 33 -9.05 6.39 -26.34
N LYS A 34 -10.28 6.11 -26.77
CA LYS A 34 -11.42 7.02 -26.60
C LYS A 34 -12.24 6.62 -25.38
N VAL A 35 -12.38 7.53 -24.43
CA VAL A 35 -13.12 7.30 -23.18
C VAL A 35 -14.21 8.35 -23.03
N VAL A 36 -15.45 7.91 -22.87
CA VAL A 36 -16.59 8.79 -22.61
C VAL A 36 -16.75 9.01 -21.12
N ILE A 37 -16.78 10.27 -20.70
CA ILE A 37 -17.07 10.69 -19.33
C ILE A 37 -18.44 11.38 -19.36
N ALA A 38 -19.48 10.68 -18.92
CA ALA A 38 -20.82 11.25 -18.84
C ALA A 38 -21.11 11.64 -17.37
N ASN A 39 -21.50 12.90 -17.15
CA ASN A 39 -21.83 13.36 -15.79
C ASN A 39 -23.08 12.65 -15.23
N THR A 40 -23.93 12.11 -16.10
CA THR A 40 -25.11 11.31 -15.76
C THR A 40 -24.86 9.80 -15.75
N ALA A 41 -23.61 9.34 -15.88
CA ALA A 41 -23.27 7.93 -15.82
C ALA A 41 -23.69 7.33 -14.46
N GLU A 42 -23.95 6.02 -14.48
CA GLU A 42 -24.14 5.26 -13.23
C GLU A 42 -22.94 5.49 -12.31
N ALA A 43 -23.24 5.73 -11.04
CA ALA A 43 -22.24 6.03 -10.03
C ALA A 43 -22.46 5.18 -8.78
N HIS A 44 -21.36 4.90 -8.07
CA HIS A 44 -21.41 4.30 -6.75
C HIS A 44 -20.43 5.01 -5.80
N PRO A 45 -20.62 4.92 -4.48
CA PRO A 45 -19.70 5.50 -3.50
C PRO A 45 -18.27 4.97 -3.68
N LEU A 46 -17.29 5.85 -3.60
CA LEU A 46 -15.87 5.55 -3.58
C LEU A 46 -15.28 6.02 -2.24
N PRO A 47 -15.32 5.17 -1.21
CA PRO A 47 -14.81 5.53 0.10
C PRO A 47 -13.29 5.47 0.11
N HIS A 48 -12.56 6.43 -0.05
CA HIS A 48 -11.08 6.51 -0.16
C HIS A 48 -10.28 5.47 0.67
N PHE A 49 -10.65 4.21 0.56
CA PHE A 49 -10.18 3.05 1.34
C PHE A 49 -8.65 2.84 1.27
N TRP A 50 -7.97 3.44 0.30
CA TRP A 50 -6.54 3.29 0.05
C TRP A 50 -5.65 4.24 0.85
N GLU A 51 -6.21 5.26 1.51
CA GLU A 51 -5.43 6.34 2.13
C GLU A 51 -5.74 6.57 3.61
N HIS A 52 -6.66 5.79 4.20
CA HIS A 52 -6.99 5.93 5.61
C HIS A 52 -5.98 5.26 6.53
N MET A 53 -5.26 4.25 6.04
CA MET A 53 -4.33 3.46 6.82
C MET A 53 -2.97 3.33 6.12
N PHE A 54 -1.90 3.42 6.90
CA PHE A 54 -0.53 3.21 6.41
C PHE A 54 0.26 2.35 7.39
N GLY A 55 1.12 1.49 6.83
CA GLY A 55 2.15 0.80 7.58
C GLY A 55 3.34 1.69 7.90
N SER A 56 4.17 1.25 8.81
CA SER A 56 5.41 1.94 9.17
C SER A 56 6.44 0.98 9.77
N GLY A 57 7.63 1.48 10.05
CA GLY A 57 8.63 0.76 10.83
C GLY A 57 8.15 0.46 12.25
N ARG A 58 8.90 -0.39 12.98
CA ARG A 58 8.51 -0.89 14.31
C ARG A 58 8.21 0.20 15.34
N ALA A 59 7.41 -0.10 16.32
CA ALA A 59 6.82 0.80 17.32
C ALA A 59 7.76 1.87 17.87
N ILE A 60 8.97 1.48 18.32
CA ILE A 60 9.94 2.40 18.94
C ILE A 60 10.43 3.52 18.00
N LEU A 61 10.38 3.30 16.67
CA LEU A 61 10.79 4.31 15.68
C LEU A 61 9.84 5.51 15.68
N SER A 62 8.60 5.34 16.11
CA SER A 62 7.62 6.44 16.21
C SER A 62 7.98 7.52 17.22
N LEU A 63 8.95 7.24 18.09
CA LEU A 63 9.52 8.23 19.02
C LEU A 63 10.52 9.18 18.35
N ARG A 64 10.98 8.88 17.13
CA ARG A 64 11.93 9.74 16.39
C ARG A 64 11.20 10.93 15.76
N GLU A 65 11.86 12.07 15.78
CA GLU A 65 11.33 13.27 15.15
C GLU A 65 11.21 13.13 13.62
N SER A 66 12.15 12.44 12.97
CA SER A 66 12.06 12.11 11.54
C SER A 66 10.77 11.37 11.20
N TYR A 67 10.43 10.31 11.95
CA TYR A 67 9.18 9.57 11.79
C TYR A 67 7.94 10.48 11.93
N ARG A 68 7.92 11.32 12.98
CA ARG A 68 6.80 12.22 13.25
C ARG A 68 6.68 13.33 12.20
N ASN A 69 7.79 13.78 11.64
CA ASN A 69 7.80 14.72 10.51
C ASN A 69 7.18 14.10 9.26
N ASP A 70 7.56 12.87 8.94
CA ASP A 70 7.02 12.14 7.78
C ASP A 70 5.53 11.80 7.97
N LEU A 71 5.13 11.44 9.18
CA LEU A 71 3.72 11.24 9.55
C LEU A 71 2.89 12.51 9.26
N ARG A 72 3.38 13.68 9.71
CA ARG A 72 2.72 14.97 9.47
C ARG A 72 2.62 15.29 7.98
N GLN A 73 3.70 15.07 7.22
CA GLN A 73 3.71 15.30 5.78
C GLN A 73 2.70 14.39 5.06
N THR A 74 2.68 13.09 5.39
CA THR A 74 1.73 12.15 4.79
C THR A 74 0.29 12.54 5.11
N LYS A 75 -0.01 12.86 6.37
CA LYS A 75 -1.35 13.29 6.78
C LYS A 75 -1.82 14.59 6.12
N GLN A 76 -0.91 15.50 5.75
CA GLN A 76 -1.27 16.75 5.05
C GLN A 76 -1.79 16.53 3.63
N VAL A 77 -1.41 15.42 2.99
CA VAL A 77 -1.72 15.15 1.58
C VAL A 77 -2.62 13.93 1.37
N THR A 78 -3.03 13.26 2.45
CA THR A 78 -3.91 12.09 2.43
C THR A 78 -4.99 12.17 3.51
N GLY A 79 -5.98 11.28 3.42
CA GLY A 79 -6.99 11.06 4.45
C GLY A 79 -6.53 10.17 5.61
N MET A 80 -5.23 10.09 5.90
CA MET A 80 -4.65 9.20 6.91
C MET A 80 -5.33 9.31 8.27
N GLN A 81 -5.85 8.20 8.76
CA GLN A 81 -6.53 8.07 10.04
C GLN A 81 -5.82 7.10 10.97
N TYR A 82 -5.16 6.08 10.42
CA TYR A 82 -4.53 5.01 11.18
C TYR A 82 -3.09 4.77 10.72
N VAL A 83 -2.27 4.33 11.66
CA VAL A 83 -0.94 3.80 11.39
C VAL A 83 -0.77 2.42 12.04
N ARG A 84 -0.23 1.48 11.28
CA ARG A 84 0.13 0.14 11.73
C ARG A 84 1.65 0.01 11.80
N PHE A 85 2.15 -0.60 12.85
CA PHE A 85 3.55 -0.94 13.03
C PHE A 85 3.72 -2.23 13.82
N HIS A 86 4.83 -2.90 13.58
CA HIS A 86 5.22 -4.10 14.32
C HIS A 86 5.72 -3.79 15.73
N ALA A 87 5.69 -4.82 16.58
CA ALA A 87 6.58 -4.92 17.73
C ALA A 87 6.25 -3.99 18.91
N ILE A 88 4.96 -3.75 19.20
CA ILE A 88 4.57 -3.00 20.40
C ILE A 88 4.95 -3.75 21.70
N PHE A 89 5.08 -5.08 21.66
CA PHE A 89 5.49 -5.90 22.81
C PHE A 89 6.95 -6.31 22.79
N HIS A 90 7.74 -5.84 21.83
CA HIS A 90 9.18 -6.08 21.81
C HIS A 90 9.85 -5.50 23.06
N ASP A 91 10.90 -6.18 23.54
CA ASP A 91 11.58 -5.80 24.79
C ASP A 91 12.12 -4.37 24.81
N GLU A 92 12.38 -3.75 23.65
CA GLU A 92 12.78 -2.33 23.57
C GLU A 92 11.66 -1.35 23.97
N VAL A 93 10.38 -1.76 23.87
CA VAL A 93 9.22 -1.00 24.36
C VAL A 93 8.97 -1.28 25.84
N GLY A 94 9.31 -2.49 26.28
CA GLY A 94 9.38 -2.85 27.69
C GLY A 94 8.03 -3.09 28.37
N VAL A 95 7.00 -3.51 27.62
CA VAL A 95 5.64 -3.73 28.15
C VAL A 95 5.58 -4.83 29.21
N TYR A 96 6.40 -5.88 29.07
CA TYR A 96 6.37 -7.05 29.93
C TYR A 96 7.74 -7.37 30.51
N ASP A 97 7.78 -7.57 31.82
CA ASP A 97 8.92 -8.10 32.57
C ASP A 97 8.44 -9.04 33.66
N GLU A 98 9.35 -9.69 34.40
CA GLU A 98 9.06 -10.52 35.56
C GLU A 98 9.98 -10.14 36.70
N ASP A 99 9.42 -10.13 37.93
CA ASP A 99 10.19 -9.95 39.14
C ASP A 99 11.07 -11.20 39.48
N ALA A 100 11.81 -11.14 40.58
CA ALA A 100 12.67 -12.25 41.01
C ALA A 100 11.89 -13.53 41.37
N GLN A 101 10.60 -13.45 41.60
CA GLN A 101 9.69 -14.55 41.89
C GLN A 101 8.95 -15.04 40.64
N GLY A 102 9.15 -14.39 39.49
CA GLY A 102 8.51 -14.72 38.21
C GLY A 102 7.10 -14.18 38.09
N HIS A 103 6.69 -13.20 38.88
CA HIS A 103 5.42 -12.53 38.71
C HIS A 103 5.51 -11.48 37.60
N PRO A 104 4.46 -11.32 36.76
CA PRO A 104 4.41 -10.30 35.70
C PRO A 104 4.59 -8.88 36.26
N VAL A 105 5.42 -8.09 35.58
CA VAL A 105 5.61 -6.67 35.80
C VAL A 105 5.31 -5.94 34.48
N PHE A 106 4.34 -5.05 34.48
CA PHE A 106 3.92 -4.31 33.31
C PHE A 106 4.41 -2.87 33.34
N ASN A 107 4.87 -2.36 32.20
CA ASN A 107 5.31 -0.98 32.05
C ASN A 107 4.82 -0.42 30.72
N PHE A 108 4.02 0.64 30.76
CA PHE A 108 3.43 1.27 29.59
C PHE A 108 4.04 2.62 29.23
N SER A 109 5.16 3.01 29.84
CA SER A 109 5.78 4.33 29.65
C SER A 109 6.10 4.64 28.18
N TYR A 110 6.60 3.67 27.43
CA TYR A 110 6.85 3.86 25.99
C TYR A 110 5.59 3.69 25.15
N VAL A 111 4.68 2.82 25.51
CA VAL A 111 3.35 2.71 24.88
C VAL A 111 2.65 4.06 24.91
N ASP A 112 2.64 4.73 26.07
CA ASP A 112 2.06 6.06 26.22
C ASP A 112 2.70 7.08 25.28
N GLN A 113 4.04 7.16 25.28
CA GLN A 113 4.75 8.11 24.44
C GLN A 113 4.53 7.86 22.93
N ILE A 114 4.41 6.59 22.54
CA ILE A 114 4.14 6.17 21.17
C ILE A 114 2.73 6.60 20.76
N TYR A 115 1.71 6.22 21.52
CA TYR A 115 0.32 6.50 21.16
C TYR A 115 -0.08 7.96 21.40
N ASP A 116 0.43 8.61 22.45
CA ASP A 116 0.29 10.05 22.62
C ASP A 116 0.85 10.81 21.42
N GLY A 117 2.03 10.37 20.92
CA GLY A 117 2.66 10.97 19.74
C GLY A 117 1.83 10.80 18.45
N LEU A 118 1.15 9.67 18.26
CA LEU A 118 0.23 9.46 17.14
C LEU A 118 -1.02 10.33 17.27
N LEU A 119 -1.69 10.27 18.41
CA LEU A 119 -2.93 11.01 18.68
C LEU A 119 -2.72 12.53 18.62
N ALA A 120 -1.56 13.03 19.11
CA ALA A 120 -1.18 14.45 18.99
C ALA A 120 -1.06 14.92 17.52
N ASN A 121 -0.79 13.99 16.59
CA ASN A 121 -0.79 14.24 15.15
C ASN A 121 -2.12 13.88 14.48
N GLY A 122 -3.16 13.58 15.26
CA GLY A 122 -4.50 13.26 14.76
C GLY A 122 -4.57 11.91 14.00
N VAL A 123 -3.70 10.97 14.35
CA VAL A 123 -3.66 9.62 13.78
C VAL A 123 -3.85 8.60 14.89
N ARG A 124 -4.69 7.60 14.67
CA ARG A 124 -4.95 6.50 15.60
C ARG A 124 -4.02 5.33 15.33
N PRO A 125 -3.68 4.54 16.35
CA PRO A 125 -3.01 3.27 16.13
C PRO A 125 -3.98 2.23 15.53
N PHE A 126 -3.51 1.48 14.55
CA PHE A 126 -3.97 0.14 14.24
C PHE A 126 -3.03 -0.81 14.97
N VAL A 127 -3.49 -1.35 16.09
CA VAL A 127 -2.65 -2.01 17.06
C VAL A 127 -2.35 -3.44 16.64
N GLU A 128 -1.15 -3.71 16.13
CA GLU A 128 -0.64 -5.05 15.92
C GLU A 128 -0.06 -5.59 17.22
N LEU A 129 -0.67 -6.64 17.77
CA LEU A 129 -0.30 -7.24 19.06
C LEU A 129 0.88 -8.21 18.88
N SER A 130 2.09 -7.68 18.71
CA SER A 130 3.35 -8.39 18.45
C SER A 130 4.55 -7.67 19.06
N PHE A 131 5.72 -8.24 19.18
CA PHE A 131 6.06 -9.65 19.12
C PHE A 131 6.16 -10.22 20.54
N MET A 132 6.65 -11.49 20.68
CA MET A 132 6.69 -12.15 21.99
C MET A 132 7.77 -11.53 22.89
N PRO A 133 7.43 -11.00 24.09
CA PRO A 133 8.44 -10.56 25.06
C PRO A 133 9.36 -11.73 25.45
N LYS A 134 10.66 -11.47 25.54
CA LYS A 134 11.66 -12.51 25.78
C LYS A 134 11.35 -13.39 27.01
N LYS A 135 10.92 -12.77 28.13
CA LYS A 135 10.59 -13.51 29.34
C LYS A 135 9.30 -14.32 29.27
N LEU A 136 8.43 -14.01 28.28
CA LEU A 136 7.20 -14.77 28.06
C LEU A 136 7.34 -15.81 26.94
N ALA A 137 8.39 -15.75 26.16
CA ALA A 137 8.67 -16.65 25.06
C ALA A 137 8.85 -18.11 25.50
N SER A 138 8.26 -19.07 24.76
CA SER A 138 8.44 -20.51 25.02
C SER A 138 9.83 -21.03 24.65
N LYS A 139 10.51 -20.33 23.73
CA LYS A 139 11.87 -20.63 23.27
C LYS A 139 12.56 -19.40 22.71
N ASP A 140 13.88 -19.44 22.61
CA ASP A 140 14.69 -18.38 22.00
C ASP A 140 14.64 -18.56 20.45
N ALA A 141 13.59 -18.01 19.84
CA ALA A 141 13.35 -18.07 18.39
C ALA A 141 13.31 -16.65 17.83
N LEU A 142 14.48 -16.17 17.40
CA LEU A 142 14.64 -14.80 16.90
C LEU A 142 14.45 -14.75 15.39
N HIS A 143 13.63 -13.82 14.93
CA HIS A 143 13.45 -13.55 13.50
C HIS A 143 14.72 -12.98 12.85
N ALA A 144 14.78 -13.05 11.52
CA ALA A 144 15.92 -12.58 10.75
C ALA A 144 16.09 -11.06 10.73
N PHE A 145 15.05 -10.29 11.04
CA PHE A 145 15.12 -8.82 11.09
C PHE A 145 16.21 -8.32 12.03
N TRP A 146 16.73 -7.16 11.75
CA TRP A 146 17.85 -6.56 12.46
C TRP A 146 17.60 -6.44 13.99
N TYR A 147 16.37 -6.12 14.40
CA TYR A 147 15.98 -5.96 15.80
C TYR A 147 15.64 -7.27 16.53
N LYS A 148 15.75 -8.43 15.84
CA LYS A 148 15.76 -9.77 16.44
C LYS A 148 14.57 -10.05 17.37
N GLN A 149 13.36 -9.71 16.97
CA GLN A 149 12.15 -10.02 17.72
C GLN A 149 11.96 -11.54 17.89
N ASN A 150 11.41 -11.94 19.05
CA ASN A 150 11.08 -13.35 19.30
C ASN A 150 9.73 -13.69 18.69
N VAL A 151 9.67 -14.79 17.94
CA VAL A 151 8.49 -15.23 17.17
C VAL A 151 7.94 -16.58 17.66
N SER A 152 8.24 -16.97 18.90
CA SER A 152 7.70 -18.18 19.51
C SER A 152 6.32 -17.95 20.16
N PRO A 153 5.54 -19.02 20.38
CA PRO A 153 4.37 -18.96 21.25
C PRO A 153 4.75 -18.51 22.69
N PRO A 154 3.79 -18.04 23.49
CA PRO A 154 4.04 -17.82 24.91
C PRO A 154 4.29 -19.16 25.61
N ARG A 155 5.15 -19.17 26.64
CA ARG A 155 5.36 -20.33 27.49
C ARG A 155 4.23 -20.56 28.51
N ASP A 156 3.42 -19.52 28.74
CA ASP A 156 2.32 -19.49 29.69
C ASP A 156 1.23 -18.56 29.19
N TYR A 157 0.12 -19.15 28.76
CA TYR A 157 -1.02 -18.38 28.24
C TYR A 157 -1.74 -17.56 29.31
N ALA A 158 -1.71 -17.97 30.60
CA ALA A 158 -2.31 -17.15 31.66
C ALA A 158 -1.55 -15.83 31.85
N LYS A 159 -0.23 -15.83 31.66
CA LYS A 159 0.60 -14.61 31.69
C LYS A 159 0.41 -13.77 30.43
N TRP A 160 0.24 -14.41 29.27
CA TRP A 160 -0.12 -13.73 28.02
C TRP A 160 -1.47 -13.02 28.15
N ASP A 161 -2.50 -13.72 28.61
CA ASP A 161 -3.84 -13.15 28.83
C ASP A 161 -3.80 -11.99 29.81
N ALA A 162 -3.02 -12.11 30.88
CA ALA A 162 -2.84 -11.01 31.84
C ALA A 162 -2.17 -9.80 31.19
N MET A 163 -1.15 -9.99 30.36
CA MET A 163 -0.48 -8.90 29.62
C MET A 163 -1.46 -8.20 28.67
N ILE A 164 -2.18 -8.96 27.85
CA ILE A 164 -3.17 -8.41 26.90
C ILE A 164 -4.28 -7.65 27.64
N THR A 165 -4.80 -8.23 28.73
CA THR A 165 -5.84 -7.59 29.55
C THR A 165 -5.34 -6.27 30.15
N GLN A 166 -4.15 -6.27 30.77
CA GLN A 166 -3.59 -5.07 31.38
C GLN A 166 -3.25 -4.00 30.35
N PHE A 167 -2.74 -4.40 29.18
CA PHE A 167 -2.47 -3.49 28.07
C PHE A 167 -3.78 -2.82 27.56
N ALA A 168 -4.79 -3.62 27.26
CA ALA A 168 -6.06 -3.09 26.76
C ALA A 168 -6.79 -2.23 27.81
N GLN A 169 -6.77 -2.65 29.10
CA GLN A 169 -7.34 -1.87 30.20
C GLN A 169 -6.61 -0.53 30.37
N HIS A 170 -5.28 -0.54 30.35
CA HIS A 170 -4.47 0.68 30.40
C HIS A 170 -4.82 1.67 29.30
N LEU A 171 -5.00 1.18 28.06
CA LEU A 171 -5.40 2.04 26.93
C LEU A 171 -6.79 2.66 27.17
N VAL A 172 -7.75 1.86 27.63
CA VAL A 172 -9.10 2.36 27.96
C VAL A 172 -9.07 3.37 29.11
N ASP A 173 -8.28 3.11 30.16
CA ASP A 173 -8.17 4.01 31.31
C ASP A 173 -7.50 5.33 30.94
N ARG A 174 -6.52 5.31 30.01
CA ARG A 174 -5.78 6.49 29.59
C ARG A 174 -6.53 7.33 28.56
N TYR A 175 -7.09 6.70 27.53
CA TYR A 175 -7.64 7.40 26.36
C TYR A 175 -9.17 7.43 26.36
N GLY A 176 -9.81 6.66 27.21
CA GLY A 176 -11.26 6.50 27.27
C GLY A 176 -11.78 5.46 26.28
N LEU A 177 -12.89 4.81 26.65
CA LEU A 177 -13.49 3.75 25.84
C LEU A 177 -13.96 4.26 24.46
N ASP A 178 -14.50 5.47 24.39
CA ASP A 178 -15.03 6.04 23.13
C ASP A 178 -13.93 6.23 22.09
N GLU A 179 -12.70 6.57 22.50
CA GLU A 179 -11.55 6.66 21.60
C GLU A 179 -11.02 5.27 21.26
N VAL A 180 -10.75 4.41 22.26
CA VAL A 180 -10.12 3.11 22.04
C VAL A 180 -11.04 2.14 21.28
N SER A 181 -12.36 2.29 21.38
CA SER A 181 -13.31 1.50 20.58
C SER A 181 -13.26 1.81 19.07
N GLN A 182 -12.61 2.91 18.68
CA GLN A 182 -12.34 3.25 17.28
C GLN A 182 -11.04 2.63 16.74
N TRP A 183 -10.19 2.09 17.63
CA TRP A 183 -8.97 1.41 17.23
C TRP A 183 -9.26 -0.02 16.79
N TYR A 184 -8.29 -0.61 16.06
CA TYR A 184 -8.30 -2.01 15.71
C TYR A 184 -7.19 -2.73 16.48
N PHE A 185 -7.46 -3.96 16.92
CA PHE A 185 -6.48 -4.84 17.57
C PHE A 185 -6.28 -6.06 16.67
N GLU A 186 -5.18 -6.09 15.96
CA GLU A 186 -4.79 -7.18 15.08
C GLU A 186 -3.88 -8.14 15.82
N VAL A 187 -4.18 -9.43 15.76
CA VAL A 187 -3.40 -10.42 16.51
C VAL A 187 -2.23 -10.92 15.67
N TRP A 188 -1.02 -10.50 16.07
CA TRP A 188 0.24 -10.92 15.47
C TRP A 188 0.52 -10.33 14.09
N ASN A 189 1.61 -10.84 13.44
CA ASN A 189 2.02 -10.55 12.06
C ASN A 189 2.45 -11.82 11.36
N GLU A 190 1.88 -12.13 10.21
CA GLU A 190 2.27 -13.17 9.24
C GLU A 190 2.59 -14.55 9.87
N PRO A 191 1.68 -15.10 10.67
CA PRO A 191 1.94 -16.36 11.39
C PRO A 191 2.06 -17.59 10.49
N ASN A 192 1.74 -17.47 9.22
CA ASN A 192 1.85 -18.55 8.24
C ASN A 192 3.26 -18.71 7.67
N ILE A 193 4.13 -17.74 7.82
CA ILE A 193 5.53 -17.80 7.40
C ILE A 193 6.50 -17.81 8.58
N ASP A 194 7.67 -17.21 8.50
CA ASP A 194 8.74 -17.32 9.52
C ASP A 194 8.59 -16.36 10.72
N PHE A 195 7.52 -15.54 10.73
CA PHE A 195 7.14 -14.76 11.90
C PHE A 195 6.42 -15.57 13.00
N TRP A 196 6.30 -16.89 12.84
CA TRP A 196 5.75 -17.78 13.85
C TRP A 196 6.41 -19.16 13.79
N VAL A 197 6.83 -19.67 14.95
CA VAL A 197 7.51 -20.97 15.07
C VAL A 197 6.75 -21.95 15.97
N GLY A 198 5.48 -21.71 16.25
CA GLY A 198 4.60 -22.70 16.88
C GLY A 198 4.34 -23.90 15.95
N GLU A 199 4.22 -25.10 16.52
CA GLU A 199 3.96 -26.32 15.74
C GLU A 199 2.81 -27.12 16.35
N PRO A 200 1.78 -27.51 15.57
CA PRO A 200 1.54 -27.14 14.18
C PRO A 200 1.28 -25.61 14.03
N LYS A 201 1.84 -24.98 12.99
CA LYS A 201 1.88 -23.52 12.87
C LYS A 201 0.48 -22.87 12.96
N GLN A 202 -0.48 -23.34 12.17
CA GLN A 202 -1.82 -22.78 12.14
C GLN A 202 -2.59 -23.00 13.46
N ALA A 203 -2.55 -24.21 14.02
CA ALA A 203 -3.28 -24.54 15.25
C ALA A 203 -2.76 -23.72 16.44
N THR A 204 -1.43 -23.63 16.60
CA THR A 204 -0.83 -22.86 17.71
C THR A 204 -1.01 -21.35 17.54
N TYR A 205 -1.13 -20.85 16.32
CA TYR A 205 -1.53 -19.46 16.09
C TYR A 205 -3.01 -19.22 16.45
N PHE A 206 -3.89 -20.16 16.10
CA PHE A 206 -5.32 -20.05 16.49
C PHE A 206 -5.48 -20.08 18.00
N ASP A 207 -4.67 -20.88 18.73
CA ASP A 207 -4.64 -20.82 20.21
C ASP A 207 -4.24 -19.41 20.70
N LEU A 208 -3.21 -18.80 20.12
CA LEU A 208 -2.81 -17.43 20.46
C LEU A 208 -3.94 -16.43 20.18
N TYR A 209 -4.57 -16.55 19.02
CA TYR A 209 -5.70 -15.69 18.62
C TYR A 209 -6.86 -15.81 19.61
N ASP A 210 -7.26 -17.03 19.95
CA ASP A 210 -8.35 -17.32 20.87
C ASP A 210 -8.16 -16.68 22.23
N HIS A 211 -6.98 -16.84 22.82
CA HIS A 211 -6.59 -16.24 24.08
C HIS A 211 -6.62 -14.72 23.99
N THR A 212 -5.98 -14.17 22.96
CA THR A 212 -5.89 -12.70 22.77
C THR A 212 -7.25 -12.06 22.57
N ALA A 213 -8.09 -12.65 21.69
CA ALA A 213 -9.41 -12.10 21.38
C ALA A 213 -10.34 -12.13 22.59
N ARG A 214 -10.32 -13.21 23.37
CA ARG A 214 -11.09 -13.31 24.62
C ARG A 214 -10.61 -12.32 25.68
N ALA A 215 -9.29 -12.12 25.83
CA ALA A 215 -8.72 -11.16 26.77
C ALA A 215 -9.11 -9.72 26.41
N ILE A 216 -9.02 -9.31 25.14
CA ILE A 216 -9.47 -7.99 24.66
C ILE A 216 -10.96 -7.78 24.93
N LYS A 217 -11.80 -8.75 24.57
CA LYS A 217 -13.26 -8.65 24.76
C LYS A 217 -13.69 -8.71 26.23
N ALA A 218 -12.90 -9.33 27.10
CA ALA A 218 -13.14 -9.32 28.55
C ALA A 218 -12.95 -7.92 29.14
N VAL A 219 -12.07 -7.09 28.61
CA VAL A 219 -11.94 -5.67 28.99
C VAL A 219 -13.18 -4.89 28.56
N ASN A 220 -13.54 -4.96 27.30
CA ASN A 220 -14.79 -4.37 26.81
C ASN A 220 -15.21 -4.95 25.45
N ALA A 221 -16.49 -5.28 25.32
CA ALA A 221 -17.04 -5.86 24.09
C ALA A 221 -16.99 -4.93 22.87
N LYS A 222 -16.83 -3.61 23.05
CA LYS A 222 -16.71 -2.62 21.96
C LYS A 222 -15.32 -2.59 21.32
N LEU A 223 -14.29 -3.15 21.96
CA LEU A 223 -12.93 -3.20 21.40
C LEU A 223 -12.92 -4.15 20.19
N ARG A 224 -12.38 -3.69 19.07
CA ARG A 224 -12.41 -4.42 17.80
C ARG A 224 -11.16 -5.30 17.67
N VAL A 225 -11.32 -6.62 17.62
CA VAL A 225 -10.21 -7.58 17.47
C VAL A 225 -10.38 -8.39 16.19
N GLY A 226 -9.29 -8.65 15.48
CA GLY A 226 -9.29 -9.42 14.24
C GLY A 226 -7.92 -10.00 13.86
N GLY A 227 -7.91 -10.64 12.71
CA GLY A 227 -6.79 -11.36 12.10
C GLY A 227 -7.24 -12.05 10.81
N PRO A 228 -6.53 -13.06 10.31
CA PRO A 228 -5.33 -13.69 10.86
C PRO A 228 -4.01 -12.98 10.52
N SER A 229 -4.03 -11.83 9.85
CA SER A 229 -2.82 -11.06 9.51
C SER A 229 -1.77 -11.88 8.75
N THR A 230 -2.23 -12.76 7.86
CA THR A 230 -1.35 -13.70 7.16
C THR A 230 -0.75 -13.10 5.90
N ALA A 231 0.51 -13.44 5.61
CA ALA A 231 1.09 -13.23 4.29
C ALA A 231 0.34 -14.02 3.22
N GLN A 232 0.42 -13.54 1.96
CA GLN A 232 0.00 -14.29 0.77
C GLN A 232 -1.48 -14.69 0.76
N ALA A 233 -2.33 -13.87 1.40
CA ALA A 233 -3.78 -14.11 1.45
C ALA A 233 -4.15 -15.51 1.96
N ALA A 234 -3.38 -16.02 2.96
CA ALA A 234 -3.56 -17.37 3.48
C ALA A 234 -4.61 -17.42 4.61
N TRP A 235 -5.15 -18.57 4.88
CA TRP A 235 -5.96 -18.97 6.05
C TRP A 235 -7.29 -18.24 6.30
N ALA A 236 -7.69 -17.26 5.53
CA ALA A 236 -8.87 -16.43 5.83
C ALA A 236 -10.15 -17.30 6.02
N ASP A 237 -10.40 -18.24 5.13
CA ASP A 237 -11.56 -19.13 5.19
C ASP A 237 -11.56 -20.07 6.40
N VAL A 238 -10.42 -20.70 6.69
CA VAL A 238 -10.29 -21.60 7.85
C VAL A 238 -10.30 -20.85 9.16
N PHE A 239 -9.73 -19.63 9.20
CA PHE A 239 -9.75 -18.75 10.35
C PHE A 239 -11.19 -18.32 10.72
N ILE A 240 -11.97 -17.85 9.76
CA ILE A 240 -13.36 -17.43 9.99
C ILE A 240 -14.18 -18.64 10.47
N ARG A 241 -13.97 -19.80 9.88
CA ARG A 241 -14.66 -21.05 10.30
C ARG A 241 -14.29 -21.43 11.72
N HIS A 242 -12.99 -21.39 12.07
CA HIS A 242 -12.51 -21.62 13.43
C HIS A 242 -13.19 -20.70 14.44
N CYS A 243 -13.24 -19.39 14.16
CA CYS A 243 -13.88 -18.41 15.03
C CYS A 243 -15.37 -18.70 15.22
N ALA A 244 -16.08 -19.05 14.13
CA ALA A 244 -17.51 -19.35 14.19
C ALA A 244 -17.80 -20.63 14.99
N GLU A 245 -17.07 -21.73 14.74
CA GLU A 245 -17.27 -23.01 15.39
C GLU A 245 -16.92 -23.00 16.88
N ASN A 246 -15.84 -22.29 17.26
CA ASN A 246 -15.35 -22.20 18.63
C ASN A 246 -15.87 -20.96 19.39
N LYS A 247 -16.77 -20.18 18.77
CA LYS A 247 -17.34 -18.96 19.34
C LYS A 247 -16.25 -17.98 19.83
N VAL A 248 -15.21 -17.82 19.04
CA VAL A 248 -14.14 -16.86 19.30
C VAL A 248 -14.53 -15.51 18.71
N PRO A 249 -14.37 -14.42 19.45
CA PRO A 249 -14.67 -13.10 18.93
C PRO A 249 -13.79 -12.74 17.72
N VAL A 250 -14.41 -12.18 16.68
CA VAL A 250 -13.75 -11.61 15.52
C VAL A 250 -14.60 -10.47 14.97
N ASP A 251 -14.01 -9.30 14.79
CA ASP A 251 -14.69 -8.10 14.30
C ASP A 251 -14.27 -7.72 12.87
N PHE A 252 -13.13 -8.21 12.39
CA PHE A 252 -12.63 -7.99 11.03
C PHE A 252 -11.68 -9.12 10.60
N VAL A 253 -11.52 -9.26 9.29
CA VAL A 253 -10.52 -10.14 8.69
C VAL A 253 -9.39 -9.28 8.16
N SER A 254 -8.13 -9.70 8.38
CA SER A 254 -6.96 -9.03 7.80
C SER A 254 -6.02 -9.99 7.11
N SER A 255 -5.31 -9.49 6.10
CA SER A 255 -4.31 -10.26 5.35
C SER A 255 -3.37 -9.34 4.57
N HIS A 256 -2.29 -9.92 4.02
CA HIS A 256 -1.26 -9.22 3.26
C HIS A 256 -1.04 -9.87 1.90
N VAL A 257 -0.62 -9.05 0.93
CA VAL A 257 -0.03 -9.50 -0.33
C VAL A 257 0.76 -8.37 -0.98
N TYR A 258 1.81 -8.74 -1.69
CA TYR A 258 2.64 -7.82 -2.46
C TYR A 258 2.55 -8.14 -3.95
N GLY A 259 2.76 -7.12 -4.79
CA GLY A 259 2.67 -7.29 -6.24
C GLY A 259 3.64 -8.31 -6.82
N ASN A 260 4.76 -8.56 -6.14
CA ASN A 260 5.77 -9.55 -6.53
C ASN A 260 5.67 -10.89 -5.78
N ASP A 261 4.58 -11.15 -5.04
CA ASP A 261 4.30 -12.47 -4.49
C ASP A 261 4.14 -13.51 -5.61
N LYS A 262 4.43 -14.77 -5.30
CA LYS A 262 4.29 -15.86 -6.26
C LYS A 262 2.87 -16.39 -6.29
N ALA A 263 2.34 -16.61 -7.50
CA ALA A 263 1.01 -17.19 -7.67
C ALA A 263 0.86 -18.56 -7.01
N GLU A 264 1.94 -19.33 -6.91
CA GLU A 264 1.98 -20.61 -6.21
C GLU A 264 1.65 -20.45 -4.72
N ASP A 265 2.24 -19.45 -4.06
CA ASP A 265 2.07 -19.20 -2.64
C ASP A 265 0.68 -18.61 -2.33
N VAL A 266 0.16 -17.73 -3.22
CA VAL A 266 -1.12 -17.03 -3.01
C VAL A 266 -2.31 -17.86 -3.47
N PHE A 267 -2.20 -18.54 -4.60
CA PHE A 267 -3.34 -19.24 -5.27
C PHE A 267 -3.14 -20.74 -5.45
N GLY A 268 -1.96 -21.28 -5.13
CA GLY A 268 -1.65 -22.68 -5.40
C GLY A 268 -1.53 -23.02 -6.89
N THR A 269 -1.18 -22.04 -7.74
CA THR A 269 -1.08 -22.21 -9.20
C THR A 269 0.29 -21.74 -9.71
N HIS A 270 0.71 -22.24 -10.87
CA HIS A 270 1.95 -21.79 -11.54
C HIS A 270 1.68 -20.72 -12.60
N GLU A 271 0.54 -20.03 -12.54
CA GLU A 271 0.19 -18.95 -13.44
C GLU A 271 1.16 -17.77 -13.27
N GLN A 272 1.53 -17.13 -14.37
CA GLN A 272 2.28 -15.89 -14.32
C GLN A 272 1.31 -14.72 -14.13
N ILE A 273 1.15 -14.27 -12.91
CA ILE A 273 0.28 -13.13 -12.58
C ILE A 273 1.12 -11.86 -12.62
N PRO A 274 0.76 -10.88 -13.46
CA PRO A 274 1.45 -9.60 -13.49
C PRO A 274 1.35 -8.86 -12.14
N ARG A 275 2.39 -8.07 -11.82
CA ARG A 275 2.52 -7.31 -10.57
C ARG A 275 1.33 -6.38 -10.29
N ASP A 276 0.74 -5.82 -11.32
CA ASP A 276 -0.42 -4.94 -11.27
C ASP A 276 -1.77 -5.68 -11.08
N ARG A 277 -1.75 -7.01 -11.11
CA ARG A 277 -2.94 -7.87 -10.93
C ARG A 277 -2.91 -8.63 -9.61
N MET A 278 -1.74 -8.86 -9.05
CA MET A 278 -1.56 -9.75 -7.90
C MET A 278 -2.36 -9.29 -6.69
N VAL A 279 -2.24 -8.02 -6.30
CA VAL A 279 -2.86 -7.50 -5.08
C VAL A 279 -4.38 -7.63 -5.11
N CYS A 280 -5.04 -7.04 -6.08
CA CYS A 280 -6.51 -7.02 -6.10
C CYS A 280 -7.11 -8.39 -6.42
N ARG A 281 -6.38 -9.27 -7.12
CA ARG A 281 -6.80 -10.66 -7.30
C ARG A 281 -6.77 -11.44 -5.98
N ALA A 282 -5.77 -11.20 -5.12
CA ALA A 282 -5.71 -11.78 -3.79
C ALA A 282 -6.79 -11.20 -2.85
N VAL A 283 -7.02 -9.89 -2.91
CA VAL A 283 -8.13 -9.23 -2.20
C VAL A 283 -9.46 -9.84 -2.60
N ALA A 284 -9.73 -10.01 -3.91
CA ALA A 284 -10.95 -10.63 -4.41
C ALA A 284 -11.13 -12.06 -3.90
N LYS A 285 -10.04 -12.86 -3.84
CA LYS A 285 -10.06 -14.21 -3.27
C LYS A 285 -10.57 -14.20 -1.83
N VAL A 286 -10.01 -13.35 -0.97
CA VAL A 286 -10.38 -13.27 0.45
C VAL A 286 -11.81 -12.71 0.61
N HIS A 287 -12.16 -11.71 -0.17
CA HIS A 287 -13.52 -11.15 -0.20
C HIS A 287 -14.58 -12.24 -0.49
N GLU A 288 -14.36 -13.10 -1.50
CA GLU A 288 -15.26 -14.21 -1.80
C GLU A 288 -15.25 -15.29 -0.69
N GLN A 289 -14.10 -15.54 -0.05
CA GLN A 289 -14.03 -16.43 1.11
C GLN A 289 -14.86 -15.90 2.29
N ILE A 290 -14.82 -14.59 2.58
CA ILE A 290 -15.66 -13.97 3.61
C ILE A 290 -17.13 -14.11 3.25
N LYS A 291 -17.54 -13.78 2.03
CA LYS A 291 -18.94 -13.89 1.57
C LYS A 291 -19.50 -15.31 1.64
N ALA A 292 -18.65 -16.30 1.36
CA ALA A 292 -19.04 -17.71 1.42
C ALA A 292 -18.96 -18.32 2.84
N SER A 293 -18.49 -17.55 3.84
CA SER A 293 -18.24 -18.02 5.20
C SER A 293 -19.49 -18.00 6.08
N PRO A 294 -19.43 -18.61 7.29
CA PRO A 294 -20.48 -18.45 8.30
C PRO A 294 -20.69 -17.01 8.79
N MET A 295 -19.73 -16.10 8.50
CA MET A 295 -19.73 -14.70 8.94
C MET A 295 -19.58 -13.72 7.75
N PRO A 296 -20.53 -13.69 6.79
CA PRO A 296 -20.35 -13.03 5.49
C PRO A 296 -20.34 -11.49 5.53
N LYS A 297 -20.47 -10.90 6.70
CA LYS A 297 -20.47 -9.44 6.91
C LYS A 297 -19.22 -8.91 7.61
N LEU A 298 -18.22 -9.75 7.85
CA LEU A 298 -16.97 -9.29 8.44
C LEU A 298 -16.28 -8.30 7.50
N PRO A 299 -15.87 -7.13 8.01
CA PRO A 299 -15.04 -6.21 7.24
C PRO A 299 -13.73 -6.87 6.82
N LEU A 300 -13.26 -6.54 5.63
CA LEU A 300 -11.94 -6.92 5.14
C LEU A 300 -10.99 -5.74 5.23
N ILE A 301 -9.95 -5.87 6.02
CA ILE A 301 -8.87 -4.90 6.15
C ILE A 301 -7.60 -5.50 5.56
N TRP A 302 -7.10 -4.88 4.49
CA TRP A 302 -5.84 -5.32 3.89
C TRP A 302 -4.68 -4.61 4.59
N SER A 303 -4.17 -5.20 5.67
CA SER A 303 -3.27 -4.52 6.62
C SER A 303 -1.84 -4.32 6.13
N GLU A 304 -1.45 -4.95 5.00
CA GLU A 304 -0.22 -4.61 4.26
C GLU A 304 -0.38 -4.85 2.76
N PHE A 305 0.06 -3.90 1.95
CA PHE A 305 0.28 -4.09 0.50
C PHE A 305 1.32 -3.12 -0.05
N ASN A 306 2.03 -3.55 -1.07
CA ASN A 306 2.86 -2.72 -1.93
C ASN A 306 3.09 -3.42 -3.27
N ALA A 307 3.69 -2.74 -4.23
CA ALA A 307 4.10 -3.33 -5.50
C ALA A 307 5.23 -4.37 -5.33
N SER A 308 6.03 -4.24 -4.27
CA SER A 308 7.12 -5.17 -3.95
C SER A 308 7.35 -5.29 -2.44
N TYR A 309 7.68 -6.49 -1.96
CA TYR A 309 8.27 -6.73 -0.64
C TYR A 309 9.82 -6.73 -0.67
N ALA A 310 10.42 -6.57 -1.85
CA ALA A 310 11.87 -6.47 -2.03
C ALA A 310 12.30 -5.01 -2.20
N ASN A 311 13.58 -4.75 -1.94
CA ASN A 311 14.17 -3.43 -2.19
C ASN A 311 14.47 -3.28 -3.70
N GLU A 312 13.49 -2.75 -4.44
CA GLU A 312 13.55 -2.55 -5.89
C GLU A 312 13.39 -1.06 -6.21
N PRO A 313 14.51 -0.29 -6.38
CA PRO A 313 14.43 1.16 -6.65
C PRO A 313 13.60 1.53 -7.88
N ASP A 314 13.68 0.73 -8.95
CA ASP A 314 12.91 0.94 -10.17
C ASP A 314 11.40 0.67 -9.99
N VAL A 315 10.98 0.19 -8.81
CA VAL A 315 9.59 -0.02 -8.43
C VAL A 315 9.18 1.00 -7.38
N THR A 316 9.65 0.83 -6.14
CA THR A 316 9.14 1.56 -4.97
C THR A 316 9.64 2.99 -4.85
N ASP A 317 10.77 3.33 -5.49
CA ASP A 317 11.28 4.69 -5.53
C ASP A 317 10.93 5.43 -6.83
N ALA A 318 10.35 4.76 -7.83
CA ALA A 318 10.14 5.26 -9.19
C ALA A 318 8.73 5.84 -9.45
N ALA A 319 8.59 6.59 -10.55
CA ALA A 319 7.31 7.08 -11.05
C ALA A 319 6.30 5.94 -11.34
N TYR A 320 6.79 4.71 -11.57
CA TYR A 320 5.99 3.49 -11.71
C TYR A 320 4.88 3.36 -10.66
N MET A 321 5.13 3.79 -9.42
CA MET A 321 4.15 3.69 -8.33
C MET A 321 2.89 4.53 -8.59
N GLY A 322 2.96 5.60 -9.38
CA GLY A 322 1.79 6.42 -9.70
C GLY A 322 0.68 5.64 -10.41
N PRO A 323 0.92 5.16 -11.64
CA PRO A 323 -0.05 4.35 -12.38
C PRO A 323 -0.37 3.01 -11.70
N TRP A 324 0.58 2.39 -10.99
CA TRP A 324 0.33 1.16 -10.27
C TRP A 324 -0.70 1.35 -9.14
N LEU A 325 -0.59 2.43 -8.35
CA LEU A 325 -1.54 2.77 -7.29
C LEU A 325 -2.93 3.08 -7.88
N ALA A 326 -3.00 3.89 -8.94
CA ALA A 326 -4.26 4.24 -9.58
C ALA A 326 -5.00 3.00 -10.11
N ASP A 327 -4.28 2.06 -10.73
CA ASP A 327 -4.85 0.82 -11.23
C ASP A 327 -5.23 -0.14 -10.08
N THR A 328 -4.45 -0.20 -9.00
CA THR A 328 -4.79 -0.98 -7.79
C THR A 328 -6.08 -0.46 -7.15
N ILE A 329 -6.22 0.86 -6.97
CA ILE A 329 -7.45 1.47 -6.43
C ILE A 329 -8.64 1.10 -7.32
N ARG A 330 -8.52 1.27 -8.64
CA ARG A 330 -9.58 0.92 -9.59
C ARG A 330 -10.02 -0.54 -9.49
N GLN A 331 -9.07 -1.46 -9.32
CA GLN A 331 -9.33 -2.90 -9.28
C GLN A 331 -9.90 -3.37 -7.93
N CYS A 332 -9.43 -2.80 -6.82
CA CYS A 332 -9.83 -3.20 -5.47
C CYS A 332 -11.13 -2.54 -4.98
N ASP A 333 -11.64 -1.55 -5.70
CA ASP A 333 -12.87 -0.82 -5.35
C ASP A 333 -14.05 -1.79 -5.20
N GLY A 334 -14.76 -1.70 -4.06
CA GLY A 334 -15.87 -2.56 -3.69
C GLY A 334 -15.49 -3.98 -3.19
N LEU A 335 -14.20 -4.27 -3.08
CA LEU A 335 -13.72 -5.59 -2.61
C LEU A 335 -13.16 -5.56 -1.18
N VAL A 336 -12.84 -4.41 -0.65
CA VAL A 336 -12.14 -4.23 0.62
C VAL A 336 -12.65 -2.98 1.33
N ASP A 337 -12.67 -2.99 2.66
CA ASP A 337 -13.10 -1.83 3.45
C ASP A 337 -11.96 -0.84 3.69
N GLU A 338 -10.73 -1.33 3.95
CA GLU A 338 -9.52 -0.52 4.17
C GLU A 338 -8.28 -1.23 3.62
N MET A 339 -7.33 -0.45 3.08
CA MET A 339 -6.02 -0.93 2.65
C MET A 339 -4.90 -0.11 3.28
N SER A 340 -3.90 -0.79 3.83
CA SER A 340 -2.73 -0.17 4.47
C SER A 340 -1.50 -0.30 3.56
N TYR A 341 -1.10 0.81 2.95
CA TYR A 341 0.13 0.85 2.16
C TYR A 341 1.36 0.66 3.04
N TRP A 342 2.22 -0.27 2.68
CA TRP A 342 3.45 -0.58 3.40
C TRP A 342 4.66 0.09 2.72
N THR A 343 5.17 1.25 3.20
CA THR A 343 4.89 2.05 4.37
C THR A 343 4.79 3.55 4.05
N PHE A 344 4.49 4.42 5.03
CA PHE A 344 4.49 5.87 4.76
C PHE A 344 5.90 6.51 4.79
N SER A 345 6.88 5.86 5.44
CA SER A 345 8.22 6.43 5.66
C SER A 345 9.31 5.38 5.56
N ASP A 346 10.47 5.74 5.02
CA ASP A 346 11.71 4.96 5.04
C ASP A 346 12.49 5.10 6.37
N VAL A 347 11.93 5.75 7.40
CA VAL A 347 12.35 5.56 8.79
C VAL A 347 11.94 4.14 9.21
N PHE A 348 12.69 3.18 8.70
CA PHE A 348 12.33 1.76 8.66
C PHE A 348 13.60 0.90 8.73
N GLU A 349 13.70 0.00 9.70
CA GLU A 349 14.96 -0.65 10.05
C GLU A 349 14.85 -2.18 10.16
N GLU A 350 14.09 -2.84 9.31
CA GLU A 350 14.04 -4.32 9.32
C GLU A 350 15.35 -4.96 8.89
N GLN A 351 16.06 -4.33 7.96
CA GLN A 351 17.36 -4.76 7.46
C GLN A 351 18.54 -4.01 8.13
N GLY A 352 18.27 -3.28 9.20
CA GLY A 352 19.21 -2.38 9.88
C GLY A 352 19.02 -0.92 9.47
N VAL A 353 19.89 -0.08 10.01
CA VAL A 353 19.86 1.37 9.73
C VAL A 353 19.96 1.62 8.23
N VAL A 354 19.07 2.46 7.70
CA VAL A 354 19.05 2.82 6.28
C VAL A 354 20.35 3.51 5.90
N LYS A 355 20.95 3.11 4.79
CA LYS A 355 22.32 3.47 4.43
C LYS A 355 22.41 4.57 3.37
N GLN A 356 21.33 4.85 2.69
CA GLN A 356 21.24 5.85 1.62
C GLN A 356 19.77 6.13 1.28
N PRO A 357 19.40 7.33 0.79
CA PRO A 357 18.09 7.54 0.18
C PRO A 357 17.93 6.67 -1.08
N PHE A 358 16.70 6.39 -1.47
CA PHE A 358 16.37 5.69 -2.72
C PHE A 358 17.07 4.33 -2.89
N TYR A 359 16.98 3.49 -1.88
CA TYR A 359 17.49 2.11 -1.90
C TYR A 359 16.41 1.06 -2.26
N GLY A 360 15.24 1.51 -2.71
CA GLY A 360 14.08 0.65 -2.92
C GLY A 360 13.30 0.40 -1.62
N GLY A 361 13.33 1.35 -0.69
CA GLY A 361 12.53 1.30 0.53
C GLY A 361 11.04 1.38 0.25
N TYR A 362 10.22 0.97 1.20
CA TYR A 362 8.77 0.86 1.03
C TYR A 362 8.04 2.18 1.26
N GLY A 363 8.70 3.17 1.87
CA GLY A 363 8.10 4.43 2.29
C GLY A 363 7.63 5.31 1.14
N LEU A 364 6.63 6.14 1.41
CA LEU A 364 6.26 7.28 0.55
C LEU A 364 7.33 8.36 0.61
N ILE A 365 8.00 8.46 1.74
CA ILE A 365 9.02 9.47 2.04
C ILE A 365 10.32 8.74 2.33
N ALA A 366 11.37 9.08 1.59
CA ALA A 366 12.72 8.59 1.80
C ALA A 366 13.36 9.22 3.03
N GLU A 367 14.48 8.64 3.51
CA GLU A 367 15.29 9.25 4.56
C GLU A 367 15.53 10.75 4.28
N ASP A 368 15.72 11.53 5.34
CA ASP A 368 15.82 12.99 5.30
C ASP A 368 14.51 13.70 4.88
N GLY A 369 13.36 13.04 4.93
CA GLY A 369 12.07 13.63 4.64
C GLY A 369 11.92 14.07 3.17
N ILE A 370 12.42 13.27 2.24
CA ILE A 370 12.36 13.52 0.79
C ILE A 370 11.19 12.74 0.19
N PRO A 371 10.11 13.40 -0.29
CA PRO A 371 8.98 12.73 -0.93
C PRO A 371 9.41 11.94 -2.18
N LYS A 372 8.88 10.72 -2.32
CA LYS A 372 9.03 9.88 -3.51
C LYS A 372 7.85 10.05 -4.47
N PRO A 373 7.90 9.55 -5.72
CA PRO A 373 6.77 9.60 -6.63
C PRO A 373 5.49 8.98 -6.06
N ALA A 374 5.58 7.95 -5.22
CA ALA A 374 4.43 7.35 -4.53
C ALA A 374 3.70 8.35 -3.61
N PHE A 375 4.43 9.22 -2.87
CA PHE A 375 3.85 10.28 -2.06
C PHE A 375 3.01 11.24 -2.93
N ASN A 376 3.58 11.65 -4.05
CA ASN A 376 2.92 12.52 -5.01
C ASN A 376 1.70 11.86 -5.65
N ALA A 377 1.75 10.55 -5.90
CA ALA A 377 0.62 9.80 -6.41
C ALA A 377 -0.54 9.77 -5.39
N PHE A 378 -0.25 9.50 -4.11
CA PHE A 378 -1.26 9.59 -3.05
C PHE A 378 -1.86 10.98 -2.95
N GLN A 379 -1.06 12.05 -3.04
CA GLN A 379 -1.56 13.42 -3.07
C GLN A 379 -2.53 13.68 -4.23
N LEU A 380 -2.24 13.19 -5.45
CA LEU A 380 -3.15 13.32 -6.58
C LEU A 380 -4.42 12.49 -6.38
N LEU A 381 -4.29 11.24 -5.92
CA LEU A 381 -5.41 10.33 -5.76
C LEU A 381 -6.32 10.73 -4.57
N HIS A 382 -5.79 11.47 -3.59
CA HIS A 382 -6.59 12.11 -2.53
C HIS A 382 -7.60 13.12 -3.09
N TRP A 383 -7.33 13.74 -4.22
CA TRP A 383 -8.23 14.72 -4.84
C TRP A 383 -9.38 14.11 -5.65
N LEU A 384 -9.44 12.79 -5.78
CA LEU A 384 -10.59 12.10 -6.39
C LEU A 384 -11.89 12.47 -5.66
N GLY A 385 -13.02 12.26 -6.30
CA GLY A 385 -14.34 12.48 -5.69
C GLY A 385 -14.84 11.24 -4.95
N ASP A 386 -15.89 11.44 -4.14
CA ASP A 386 -16.51 10.41 -3.30
C ASP A 386 -17.44 9.44 -4.08
N GLU A 387 -17.70 9.73 -5.35
CA GLU A 387 -18.52 8.89 -6.23
C GLU A 387 -17.71 8.48 -7.47
N ARG A 388 -17.61 7.18 -7.71
CA ARG A 388 -17.02 6.64 -8.94
C ARG A 388 -18.05 6.55 -10.04
N LEU A 389 -17.74 7.09 -11.22
CA LEU A 389 -18.55 7.01 -12.43
C LEU A 389 -18.17 5.78 -13.27
N ALA A 390 -19.18 5.14 -13.86
CA ALA A 390 -18.96 4.05 -14.82
C ALA A 390 -18.28 4.59 -16.09
N VAL A 391 -17.10 4.04 -16.41
CA VAL A 391 -16.35 4.34 -17.65
C VAL A 391 -15.84 3.04 -18.27
N SER A 392 -15.77 3.02 -19.61
CA SER A 392 -15.26 1.86 -20.36
C SER A 392 -13.77 2.05 -20.65
N SER A 393 -12.94 1.94 -19.60
CA SER A 393 -11.48 1.99 -19.70
C SER A 393 -10.85 1.26 -18.51
N ASN A 394 -9.69 0.65 -18.74
CA ASN A 394 -8.86 0.09 -17.66
C ASN A 394 -7.79 1.06 -17.16
N ASP A 395 -7.60 2.19 -17.84
CA ASP A 395 -6.56 3.17 -17.57
C ASP A 395 -7.13 4.55 -17.20
N VAL A 396 -8.43 4.56 -16.83
CA VAL A 396 -9.13 5.76 -16.38
C VAL A 396 -10.04 5.45 -15.20
N LEU A 397 -9.98 6.27 -14.18
CA LEU A 397 -10.88 6.31 -13.04
C LEU A 397 -11.53 7.69 -13.00
N ALA A 398 -12.81 7.77 -13.31
CA ALA A 398 -13.59 9.00 -13.27
C ALA A 398 -14.40 9.08 -11.99
N THR A 399 -14.37 10.23 -11.34
CA THR A 399 -15.09 10.48 -10.10
C THR A 399 -15.83 11.80 -10.10
N ARG A 400 -16.83 11.93 -9.24
CA ARG A 400 -17.58 13.15 -9.00
C ARG A 400 -17.51 13.53 -7.53
N ARG A 401 -17.25 14.80 -7.26
CA ARG A 401 -17.29 15.40 -5.92
C ARG A 401 -18.70 15.87 -5.57
N GLN A 402 -18.95 16.15 -4.32
CA GLN A 402 -20.24 16.64 -3.81
C GLN A 402 -20.67 17.99 -4.43
N ASP A 403 -19.71 18.83 -4.85
CA ASP A 403 -19.97 20.10 -5.55
C ASP A 403 -20.29 19.92 -7.05
N GLY A 404 -20.35 18.67 -7.54
CA GLY A 404 -20.60 18.33 -8.92
C GLY A 404 -19.37 18.41 -9.83
N SER A 405 -18.20 18.81 -9.32
CA SER A 405 -16.95 18.79 -10.10
C SER A 405 -16.52 17.36 -10.41
N LEU A 406 -15.96 17.15 -11.62
CA LEU A 406 -15.43 15.86 -12.01
C LEU A 406 -13.91 15.85 -11.80
N VAL A 407 -13.41 14.72 -11.28
CA VAL A 407 -11.99 14.47 -11.16
C VAL A 407 -11.68 13.12 -11.78
N ILE A 408 -10.74 13.14 -12.72
CA ILE A 408 -10.41 11.96 -13.52
C ILE A 408 -8.92 11.67 -13.35
N ALA A 409 -8.60 10.48 -12.86
CA ALA A 409 -7.26 9.93 -12.95
C ALA A 409 -7.13 9.13 -14.24
N ALA A 410 -6.05 9.34 -14.99
CA ALA A 410 -5.71 8.60 -16.19
C ALA A 410 -4.23 8.22 -16.14
N TRP A 411 -3.88 7.02 -16.60
CA TRP A 411 -2.51 6.54 -16.45
C TRP A 411 -2.03 5.69 -17.62
N ASN A 412 -0.72 5.50 -17.66
CA ASN A 412 -0.05 4.61 -18.58
C ASN A 412 0.89 3.69 -17.78
N LEU A 413 0.36 2.56 -17.34
CA LEU A 413 1.11 1.57 -16.58
C LEU A 413 1.95 0.70 -17.52
N THR A 414 3.27 0.89 -17.46
CA THR A 414 4.25 0.07 -18.16
C THR A 414 5.05 -0.75 -17.17
N GLY A 415 5.90 -1.66 -17.63
CA GLY A 415 6.76 -2.42 -16.70
C GLY A 415 7.77 -1.52 -15.99
N PRO A 416 8.13 -1.84 -14.73
CA PRO A 416 9.07 -1.02 -13.95
C PRO A 416 10.43 -0.92 -14.62
N GLY A 417 11.02 0.29 -14.63
CA GLY A 417 12.29 0.58 -15.30
C GLY A 417 12.24 0.55 -16.83
N ALA A 418 11.09 0.27 -17.43
CA ALA A 418 10.88 0.27 -18.87
C ALA A 418 9.88 1.38 -19.24
N PRO A 419 10.32 2.57 -19.64
CA PRO A 419 9.43 3.72 -19.85
C PRO A 419 8.35 3.47 -20.89
N GLY A 420 8.52 2.52 -21.80
CA GLY A 420 7.51 2.16 -22.80
C GLY A 420 7.12 3.32 -23.73
N ALA A 421 6.15 3.07 -24.61
CA ALA A 421 5.61 4.11 -25.48
C ALA A 421 4.59 4.99 -24.72
N ALA A 422 4.54 6.28 -25.07
CA ALA A 422 3.51 7.15 -24.54
C ALA A 422 2.13 6.71 -25.05
N LYS A 423 1.12 6.78 -24.20
CA LYS A 423 -0.28 6.48 -24.49
C LYS A 423 -1.03 7.78 -24.71
N THR A 424 -1.92 7.81 -25.70
CA THR A 424 -2.82 8.94 -25.92
C THR A 424 -4.24 8.53 -25.56
N ILE A 425 -4.85 9.26 -24.60
CA ILE A 425 -6.24 9.09 -24.20
C ILE A 425 -7.03 10.33 -24.67
N GLN A 426 -8.12 10.09 -25.37
CA GLN A 426 -9.09 11.12 -25.75
C GLN A 426 -10.32 11.00 -24.86
N LEU A 427 -10.46 11.91 -23.89
CA LEU A 427 -11.64 12.03 -23.05
C LEU A 427 -12.74 12.78 -23.82
N GLN A 428 -13.93 12.23 -23.86
CA GLN A 428 -15.11 12.85 -24.45
C GLN A 428 -16.16 13.07 -23.36
N PHE A 429 -16.39 14.33 -23.03
CA PHE A 429 -17.33 14.73 -21.99
C PHE A 429 -18.76 14.80 -22.52
N LYS A 430 -19.72 14.25 -21.77
CA LYS A 430 -21.15 14.30 -22.06
C LYS A 430 -21.91 14.82 -20.85
N ASP A 431 -23.04 15.48 -21.12
CA ASP A 431 -23.96 16.00 -20.10
C ASP A 431 -23.30 16.98 -19.12
N VAL A 432 -22.25 17.65 -19.57
CA VAL A 432 -21.53 18.69 -18.83
C VAL A 432 -20.90 19.69 -19.80
N GLN A 433 -21.02 20.99 -19.50
CA GLN A 433 -20.33 22.04 -20.26
C GLN A 433 -18.98 22.34 -19.60
N ILE A 434 -17.91 22.35 -20.39
CA ILE A 434 -16.54 22.50 -19.91
C ILE A 434 -15.79 23.45 -20.83
N ASP A 435 -15.23 24.51 -20.25
CA ASP A 435 -14.36 25.44 -20.98
C ASP A 435 -12.88 25.09 -20.81
N LYS A 436 -12.50 24.68 -19.59
CA LYS A 436 -11.12 24.40 -19.23
C LYS A 436 -11.02 23.34 -18.15
N VAL A 437 -9.88 22.69 -18.11
CA VAL A 437 -9.52 21.70 -17.08
C VAL A 437 -8.18 22.09 -16.46
N ARG A 438 -7.94 21.62 -15.24
CA ARG A 438 -6.61 21.64 -14.63
C ARG A 438 -6.01 20.24 -14.72
N ILE A 439 -4.77 20.15 -15.17
CA ILE A 439 -4.05 18.90 -15.37
C ILE A 439 -2.82 18.90 -14.48
N THR A 440 -2.74 17.93 -13.56
CA THR A 440 -1.59 17.71 -12.69
C THR A 440 -1.00 16.34 -12.97
N ARG A 441 0.32 16.18 -12.89
CA ARG A 441 1.02 14.98 -13.35
C ARG A 441 2.00 14.46 -12.31
N VAL A 442 2.15 13.14 -12.28
CA VAL A 442 3.31 12.44 -11.67
C VAL A 442 3.88 11.52 -12.74
N ASP A 443 5.08 11.81 -13.17
CA ASP A 443 5.85 11.02 -14.12
C ASP A 443 7.34 11.38 -13.98
N LYS A 444 8.22 10.80 -14.77
CA LYS A 444 9.68 11.03 -14.71
C LYS A 444 10.11 12.51 -14.82
N ASP A 445 9.26 13.39 -15.36
CA ASP A 445 9.54 14.82 -15.55
C ASP A 445 8.77 15.70 -14.53
N HIS A 446 7.85 15.11 -13.74
CA HIS A 446 6.98 15.82 -12.80
C HIS A 446 6.87 15.06 -11.47
N GLY A 447 7.43 15.63 -10.41
CA GLY A 447 7.34 15.07 -9.06
C GLY A 447 8.17 13.79 -8.86
N ASP A 448 9.09 13.48 -9.76
CA ASP A 448 10.10 12.44 -9.60
C ASP A 448 11.43 13.06 -9.20
N VAL A 449 11.94 12.66 -8.06
CA VAL A 449 13.19 13.14 -7.48
C VAL A 449 14.43 12.46 -8.06
N HIS A 450 14.28 11.30 -8.70
CA HIS A 450 15.39 10.48 -9.19
C HIS A 450 16.32 11.20 -10.17
N PRO A 451 15.82 11.91 -11.19
CA PRO A 451 16.71 12.62 -12.11
C PRO A 451 17.60 13.64 -11.37
N ALA A 452 17.06 14.32 -10.36
CA ALA A 452 17.84 15.28 -9.56
C ALA A 452 18.88 14.57 -8.69
N TYR A 453 18.53 13.44 -8.08
CA TYR A 453 19.43 12.62 -7.28
C TYR A 453 20.59 12.08 -8.12
N GLN A 454 20.30 11.54 -9.30
CA GLN A 454 21.31 11.05 -10.24
C GLN A 454 22.23 12.15 -10.75
N ALA A 455 21.68 13.34 -11.05
CA ALA A 455 22.47 14.50 -11.49
C ALA A 455 23.45 15.00 -10.41
N MET A 456 23.16 14.71 -9.13
CA MET A 456 24.07 14.99 -8.00
C MET A 456 25.14 13.92 -7.79
N GLY A 457 25.17 12.86 -8.63
CA GLY A 457 26.06 11.71 -8.48
C GLY A 457 25.60 10.69 -7.45
N SER A 458 24.29 10.63 -7.16
CA SER A 458 23.66 9.68 -6.24
C SER A 458 24.36 9.62 -4.86
N PRO A 459 24.50 10.75 -4.15
CA PRO A 459 25.26 10.78 -2.91
C PRO A 459 24.65 9.88 -1.85
N ARG A 460 25.47 8.99 -1.29
CA ARG A 460 25.02 8.12 -0.20
C ARG A 460 24.61 8.89 1.06
N TYR A 461 25.31 9.97 1.34
CA TYR A 461 25.04 10.88 2.45
C TYR A 461 24.91 12.31 1.89
N PRO A 462 23.72 12.69 1.42
CA PRO A 462 23.55 14.02 0.85
C PRO A 462 23.77 15.11 1.91
N THR A 463 24.39 16.20 1.50
CA THR A 463 24.56 17.38 2.36
C THR A 463 23.21 18.08 2.59
N PRO A 464 23.06 18.93 3.63
CA PRO A 464 21.84 19.70 3.84
C PRO A 464 21.37 20.47 2.60
N ASP A 465 22.27 21.10 1.85
CA ASP A 465 21.95 21.79 0.60
C ASP A 465 21.45 20.84 -0.50
N GLN A 466 22.01 19.63 -0.57
CA GLN A 466 21.53 18.59 -1.50
C GLN A 466 20.16 18.09 -1.10
N ILE A 467 19.90 17.86 0.20
CA ILE A 467 18.59 17.45 0.71
C ILE A 467 17.52 18.49 0.33
N GLU A 468 17.77 19.78 0.56
CA GLU A 468 16.82 20.84 0.18
C GLU A 468 16.55 20.87 -1.33
N LYS A 469 17.57 20.67 -2.17
CA LYS A 469 17.39 20.56 -3.62
C LYS A 469 16.57 19.31 -4.01
N LEU A 470 16.78 18.18 -3.34
CA LEU A 470 16.00 16.97 -3.58
C LEU A 470 14.54 17.16 -3.15
N ARG A 471 14.29 17.75 -1.99
CA ARG A 471 12.93 18.11 -1.53
C ARG A 471 12.24 19.09 -2.49
N ALA A 472 12.98 20.03 -3.07
CA ALA A 472 12.43 20.94 -4.09
C ALA A 472 12.09 20.21 -5.39
N ALA A 473 12.96 19.29 -5.83
CA ALA A 473 12.77 18.51 -7.04
C ALA A 473 11.63 17.47 -6.92
N SER A 474 11.35 16.99 -5.71
CA SER A 474 10.26 16.04 -5.46
C SER A 474 8.85 16.68 -5.51
N ARG A 475 8.73 18.00 -5.50
CA ARG A 475 7.42 18.68 -5.49
C ARG A 475 6.72 18.53 -6.83
N ILE A 476 5.41 18.28 -6.77
CA ILE A 476 4.56 18.34 -7.97
C ILE A 476 4.47 19.80 -8.43
N PRO A 477 4.77 20.10 -9.72
CA PRO A 477 4.53 21.43 -10.26
C PRO A 477 3.03 21.80 -10.19
N PRO A 478 2.69 23.10 -10.13
CA PRO A 478 1.30 23.52 -10.23
C PRO A 478 0.64 22.99 -11.49
N GLY A 479 -0.61 22.50 -11.36
CA GLY A 479 -1.34 21.93 -12.47
C GLY A 479 -1.55 22.95 -13.60
N GLU A 480 -1.36 22.50 -14.83
CA GLU A 480 -1.57 23.29 -16.05
C GLU A 480 -3.06 23.48 -16.34
N VAL A 481 -3.45 24.67 -16.76
CA VAL A 481 -4.82 24.93 -17.19
C VAL A 481 -4.88 24.83 -18.71
N GLN A 482 -5.69 23.91 -19.21
CA GLN A 482 -5.88 23.66 -20.63
C GLN A 482 -7.33 23.92 -21.03
N ALA A 483 -7.53 24.62 -22.15
CA ALA A 483 -8.86 24.80 -22.75
C ALA A 483 -9.34 23.48 -23.37
N VAL A 484 -10.63 23.19 -23.23
CA VAL A 484 -11.28 22.04 -23.86
C VAL A 484 -11.89 22.49 -25.19
N GLN A 485 -11.60 21.78 -26.28
CA GLN A 485 -12.14 22.07 -27.58
C GLN A 485 -13.45 21.31 -27.80
N GLY A 486 -14.57 22.02 -27.80
CA GLY A 486 -15.89 21.41 -27.83
C GLY A 486 -16.12 20.61 -26.53
N SER A 487 -16.28 19.30 -26.63
CA SER A 487 -16.43 18.38 -25.47
C SER A 487 -15.30 17.34 -25.41
N SER A 488 -14.16 17.62 -26.06
CA SER A 488 -13.07 16.64 -26.17
C SER A 488 -11.75 17.18 -25.62
N LEU A 489 -11.04 16.34 -24.91
CA LEU A 489 -9.70 16.61 -24.37
C LEU A 489 -8.77 15.44 -24.73
N GLU A 490 -7.68 15.74 -25.42
CA GLU A 490 -6.64 14.76 -25.71
C GLU A 490 -5.48 14.91 -24.73
N ILE A 491 -5.05 13.80 -24.14
CA ILE A 491 -3.97 13.77 -23.16
C ILE A 491 -2.97 12.70 -23.58
N LYS A 492 -1.71 13.12 -23.70
CA LYS A 492 -0.59 12.22 -23.89
C LYS A 492 0.05 11.93 -22.55
N ILE A 493 0.16 10.65 -22.20
CA ILE A 493 0.71 10.16 -20.93
C ILE A 493 1.97 9.34 -21.24
N PRO A 494 3.16 9.72 -20.73
CA PRO A 494 4.37 8.91 -20.90
C PRO A 494 4.21 7.55 -20.20
N GLY A 495 5.07 6.60 -20.50
CA GLY A 495 5.15 5.36 -19.72
C GLY A 495 5.42 5.69 -18.24
N GLU A 496 4.87 4.92 -17.34
CA GLU A 496 4.91 5.15 -15.89
C GLU A 496 4.30 6.50 -15.44
N GLY A 497 3.39 7.08 -16.25
CA GLY A 497 2.74 8.36 -15.94
C GLY A 497 1.36 8.21 -15.33
N LEU A 498 1.06 9.05 -14.34
CA LEU A 498 -0.26 9.29 -13.76
C LEU A 498 -0.64 10.76 -14.00
N VAL A 499 -1.85 10.99 -14.46
CA VAL A 499 -2.40 12.33 -14.72
C VAL A 499 -3.71 12.47 -13.97
N LEU A 500 -3.87 13.57 -13.25
CA LEU A 500 -5.15 13.97 -12.66
C LEU A 500 -5.72 15.16 -13.44
N ILE A 501 -6.99 15.07 -13.81
CA ILE A 501 -7.73 16.08 -14.54
C ILE A 501 -8.90 16.55 -13.68
N GLU A 502 -8.86 17.81 -13.27
CA GLU A 502 -9.95 18.45 -12.52
C GLU A 502 -10.80 19.29 -13.48
N VAL A 503 -12.09 19.00 -13.47
CA VAL A 503 -13.08 19.64 -14.34
C VAL A 503 -14.09 20.37 -13.45
N LYS A 504 -14.18 21.69 -13.61
CA LYS A 504 -15.28 22.45 -13.00
C LYS A 504 -16.36 22.69 -14.04
N PRO A 505 -17.60 22.29 -13.80
CA PRO A 505 -18.70 22.64 -14.68
C PRO A 505 -18.83 24.15 -14.83
N VAL A 506 -19.19 24.61 -16.03
CA VAL A 506 -19.58 26.00 -16.24
C VAL A 506 -20.96 26.17 -15.62
N SER A 507 -21.08 27.08 -14.65
CA SER A 507 -22.35 27.41 -13.97
C SER A 507 -23.35 28.10 -14.91
#